data_47dbe3b3c0fd96f8b1bcf66dfd2afd72
#
_entry.id   47dbe3b3c0fd96f8b1bcf66dfd2afd72
#
_cell.length_a   1.000
_cell.length_b   1.000
_cell.length_c   1.000
_cell.angle_alpha   90.00
_cell.angle_beta   90.00
_cell.angle_gamma   90.00
#
_symmetry.space_group_name_H-M   'P 1'
#
loop_
_entity.id
_entity.type
_entity.pdbx_description
1 polymer ?
#
loop_
_entity_poly.entity_id
_entity_poly.type
_entity_poly.pdbx_seq_one_letter_code
_entity_poly.pdbx_strand_id
1 'polypeptide(L)'
;MIEIFYKQDGQIMVSQSEADLKGISYSDVVWIDLFAPSGEEKRAVEQFLGTVIQNRAQAEEIEISSRFYETEKAIFANTSFLIPGPDEYNEETVSFILTDDILTALCE
;
A
#
# COMPACT_ATOMS: atom_id res chain seq x y z
N MET A 1 -5.75 0.07 -9.49
CA MET A 1 -6.89 -0.54 -8.75
C MET A 1 -6.64 -0.42 -7.26
N ILE A 2 -7.65 -0.05 -6.52
CA ILE A 2 -7.56 0.13 -5.07
C ILE A 2 -8.63 -0.71 -4.38
N GLU A 3 -8.27 -1.32 -3.24
CA GLU A 3 -9.23 -1.95 -2.34
C GLU A 3 -8.95 -1.45 -0.92
N ILE A 4 -9.99 -0.97 -0.26
CA ILE A 4 -9.90 -0.41 1.09
C ILE A 4 -10.74 -1.29 2.02
N PHE A 5 -10.08 -1.89 3.01
CA PHE A 5 -10.74 -2.74 4.00
C PHE A 5 -10.91 -1.93 5.27
N TYR A 6 -12.14 -1.78 5.72
CA TYR A 6 -12.47 -0.95 6.89
C TYR A 6 -13.55 -1.59 7.74
N LYS A 7 -13.60 -1.20 9.00
CA LYS A 7 -14.58 -1.68 9.95
C LYS A 7 -15.82 -0.81 9.91
N GLN A 8 -16.99 -1.46 9.85
CA GLN A 8 -18.27 -0.79 9.96
C GLN A 8 -19.24 -1.72 10.70
N ASP A 9 -19.80 -1.23 11.80
CA ASP A 9 -20.78 -1.99 12.62
C ASP A 9 -20.29 -3.39 13.01
N GLY A 10 -19.00 -3.50 13.36
CA GLY A 10 -18.40 -4.75 13.77
C GLY A 10 -18.03 -5.70 12.63
N GLN A 11 -18.18 -5.26 11.40
CA GLN A 11 -17.87 -6.06 10.20
C GLN A 11 -16.79 -5.39 9.37
N ILE A 12 -16.05 -6.20 8.60
CA ILE A 12 -15.08 -5.70 7.65
C ILE A 12 -15.79 -5.47 6.31
N MET A 13 -15.71 -4.24 5.83
CA MET A 13 -16.26 -3.83 4.55
C MET A 13 -15.13 -3.56 3.57
N VAL A 14 -15.42 -3.64 2.27
CA VAL A 14 -14.45 -3.39 1.20
C VAL A 14 -14.99 -2.30 0.29
N SER A 15 -14.17 -1.28 0.04
CA SER A 15 -14.46 -0.26 -0.97
C SER A 15 -13.42 -0.33 -2.07
N GLN A 16 -13.82 -0.08 -3.32
CA GLN A 16 -12.94 -0.08 -4.48
C GLN A 16 -12.79 1.30 -5.10
N SER A 17 -13.10 2.35 -4.36
CA SER A 17 -13.00 3.72 -4.83
C SER A 17 -12.18 4.57 -3.87
N GLU A 18 -11.19 5.30 -4.40
CA GLU A 18 -10.39 6.22 -3.61
C GLU A 18 -11.22 7.38 -3.06
N ALA A 19 -12.32 7.72 -3.73
CA ALA A 19 -13.21 8.77 -3.25
C ALA A 19 -13.87 8.43 -1.91
N ASP A 20 -14.03 7.16 -1.62
CA ASP A 20 -14.64 6.70 -0.38
C ASP A 20 -13.76 6.96 0.85
N LEU A 21 -12.45 7.19 0.66
CA LEU A 21 -11.55 7.54 1.75
C LEU A 21 -11.96 8.83 2.45
N LYS A 22 -12.66 9.72 1.76
CA LYS A 22 -13.16 10.97 2.36
C LYS A 22 -14.29 10.73 3.37
N GLY A 23 -15.01 9.62 3.22
CA GLY A 23 -16.13 9.29 4.08
C GLY A 23 -15.84 8.22 5.12
N ILE A 24 -14.66 7.60 5.07
CA ILE A 24 -14.28 6.55 6.01
C ILE A 24 -13.36 7.14 7.08
N SER A 25 -13.65 6.87 8.34
CA SER A 25 -12.80 7.33 9.44
C SER A 25 -11.44 6.63 9.38
N TYR A 26 -10.37 7.39 9.57
CA TYR A 26 -9.00 6.87 9.61
C TYR A 26 -8.87 5.69 10.58
N SER A 27 -9.48 5.78 11.76
CA SER A 27 -9.39 4.74 12.78
C SER A 27 -10.12 3.45 12.42
N ASP A 28 -10.99 3.49 11.40
CA ASP A 28 -11.74 2.31 10.96
C ASP A 28 -11.05 1.52 9.85
N VAL A 29 -10.09 2.14 9.16
CA VAL A 29 -9.36 1.47 8.08
C VAL A 29 -8.32 0.53 8.65
N VAL A 30 -8.25 -0.70 8.11
CA VAL A 30 -7.30 -1.71 8.56
C VAL A 30 -6.29 -2.09 7.47
N TRP A 31 -6.71 -2.04 6.20
CA TRP A 31 -5.85 -2.46 5.09
C TRP A 31 -6.20 -1.68 3.83
N ILE A 32 -5.17 -1.26 3.09
CA ILE A 32 -5.34 -0.67 1.76
C ILE A 32 -4.47 -1.46 0.79
N ASP A 33 -5.07 -1.95 -0.29
CA ASP A 33 -4.36 -2.69 -1.32
C ASP A 33 -4.35 -1.86 -2.61
N LEU A 34 -3.15 -1.56 -3.10
CA LEU A 34 -2.94 -0.81 -4.33
C LEU A 34 -2.25 -1.71 -5.35
N PHE A 35 -2.94 -2.02 -6.44
CA PHE A 35 -2.37 -2.79 -7.54
C PHE A 35 -2.39 -1.95 -8.80
N ALA A 36 -1.22 -1.71 -9.38
CA ALA A 36 -1.06 -0.85 -10.55
C ALA A 36 -1.89 0.44 -10.41
N PRO A 37 -1.75 1.19 -9.30
CA PRO A 37 -2.65 2.29 -9.00
C PRO A 37 -2.48 3.45 -9.96
N SER A 38 -3.58 4.18 -10.20
CA SER A 38 -3.53 5.45 -10.90
C SER A 38 -2.85 6.51 -10.01
N GLY A 39 -2.42 7.61 -10.62
CA GLY A 39 -1.87 8.73 -9.84
C GLY A 39 -2.87 9.31 -8.86
N GLU A 40 -4.16 9.31 -9.21
CA GLU A 40 -5.22 9.80 -8.33
C GLU A 40 -5.43 8.88 -7.13
N GLU A 41 -5.42 7.58 -7.35
CA GLU A 41 -5.56 6.60 -6.27
C GLU A 41 -4.38 6.71 -5.29
N LYS A 42 -3.17 6.80 -5.82
CA LYS A 42 -1.97 6.91 -5.00
C LYS A 42 -1.96 8.20 -4.17
N ARG A 43 -2.32 9.33 -4.79
CA ARG A 43 -2.39 10.61 -4.06
C ARG A 43 -3.47 10.62 -2.98
N ALA A 44 -4.61 10.01 -3.26
CA ALA A 44 -5.69 9.92 -2.27
C ALA A 44 -5.22 9.16 -1.03
N VAL A 45 -4.51 8.05 -1.22
CA VAL A 45 -3.96 7.26 -0.11
C VAL A 45 -2.87 8.04 0.63
N GLU A 46 -1.98 8.72 -0.08
CA GLU A 46 -0.95 9.56 0.54
C GLU A 46 -1.55 10.63 1.44
N GLN A 47 -2.59 11.30 0.97
CA GLN A 47 -3.29 12.33 1.76
C GLN A 47 -3.98 11.71 2.97
N PHE A 48 -4.61 10.55 2.79
CA PHE A 48 -5.30 9.86 3.86
C PHE A 48 -4.34 9.40 4.97
N LEU A 49 -3.21 8.83 4.58
CA LEU A 49 -2.19 8.34 5.52
C LEU A 49 -1.32 9.44 6.11
N GLY A 50 -1.22 10.57 5.41
CA GLY A 50 -0.33 11.66 5.83
C GLY A 50 1.15 11.37 5.59
N THR A 51 1.47 10.48 4.67
CA THR A 51 2.84 10.16 4.32
C THR A 51 2.97 9.92 2.81
N VAL A 52 4.16 10.14 2.27
CA VAL A 52 4.44 9.91 0.85
C VAL A 52 4.68 8.43 0.61
N ILE A 53 4.05 7.90 -0.44
CA ILE A 53 4.27 6.52 -0.87
C ILE A 53 5.34 6.53 -1.96
N GLN A 54 6.39 5.77 -1.75
CA GLN A 54 7.48 5.69 -2.71
C GLN A 54 7.04 4.95 -3.97
N ASN A 55 7.53 5.41 -5.13
CA ASN A 55 7.35 4.66 -6.35
C ASN A 55 8.36 3.51 -6.43
N ARG A 56 8.23 2.65 -7.44
CA ARG A 56 9.09 1.48 -7.61
C ARG A 56 10.57 1.84 -7.68
N ALA A 57 10.91 2.89 -8.42
CA ALA A 57 12.30 3.32 -8.56
C ALA A 57 12.89 3.77 -7.22
N GLN A 58 12.12 4.52 -6.42
CA GLN A 58 12.56 4.95 -5.10
C GLN A 58 12.72 3.77 -4.14
N ALA A 59 11.82 2.80 -4.19
CA ALA A 59 11.91 1.60 -3.39
C ALA A 59 13.15 0.76 -3.76
N GLU A 60 13.47 0.67 -5.04
CA GLU A 60 14.63 -0.06 -5.52
C GLU A 60 15.94 0.60 -5.11
N GLU A 61 16.00 1.94 -5.07
CA GLU A 61 17.18 2.68 -4.63
C GLU A 61 17.54 2.41 -3.16
N ILE A 62 16.54 2.26 -2.31
CA ILE A 62 16.74 2.03 -0.88
C ILE A 62 17.23 0.60 -0.61
N GLU A 63 16.98 -0.30 -1.50
CA GLU A 63 16.95 -1.70 -1.25
C GLU A 63 18.27 -2.44 -1.27
N ILE A 64 19.33 -1.85 -1.84
CA ILE A 64 20.62 -2.55 -1.99
C ILE A 64 21.19 -2.92 -0.63
N SER A 65 20.98 -2.09 0.36
CA SER A 65 21.54 -2.30 1.72
C SER A 65 20.48 -2.52 2.79
N SER A 66 19.21 -2.18 2.53
CA SER A 66 18.15 -2.33 3.53
C SER A 66 16.79 -2.37 2.86
N ARG A 67 16.07 -3.48 3.05
CA ARG A 67 14.69 -3.62 2.56
C ARG A 67 13.66 -3.05 3.51
N PHE A 68 14.11 -2.45 4.58
CA PHE A 68 13.29 -1.98 5.66
C PHE A 68 13.80 -0.63 6.14
N TYR A 69 12.91 0.34 6.35
CA TYR A 69 13.24 1.57 7.03
C TYR A 69 11.99 2.15 7.67
N GLU A 70 12.19 3.02 8.65
CA GLU A 70 11.08 3.66 9.34
C GLU A 70 11.29 5.18 9.43
N THR A 71 10.17 5.89 9.49
CA THR A 71 10.11 7.32 9.78
C THR A 71 9.29 7.51 11.03
N GLU A 72 9.12 8.76 11.50
CA GLU A 72 8.28 9.05 12.65
C GLU A 72 6.82 8.61 12.47
N LYS A 73 6.35 8.54 11.21
CA LYS A 73 4.94 8.26 10.90
C LYS A 73 4.69 6.88 10.34
N ALA A 74 5.69 6.22 9.80
CA ALA A 74 5.47 4.98 9.06
C ALA A 74 6.66 4.06 9.09
N ILE A 75 6.38 2.78 8.91
CA ILE A 75 7.38 1.74 8.70
C ILE A 75 7.21 1.25 7.26
N PHE A 76 8.32 1.21 6.52
CA PHE A 76 8.33 0.79 5.12
C PHE A 76 9.13 -0.49 4.97
N ALA A 77 8.58 -1.44 4.23
CA ALA A 77 9.28 -2.68 3.91
C ALA A 77 9.01 -3.05 2.46
N ASN A 78 10.05 -3.44 1.74
CA ASN A 78 9.93 -3.88 0.35
C ASN A 78 10.29 -5.35 0.28
N THR A 79 9.53 -6.12 -0.48
CA THR A 79 9.81 -7.54 -0.68
C THR A 79 9.52 -7.93 -2.12
N SER A 80 10.22 -8.94 -2.61
CA SER A 80 10.06 -9.46 -3.95
C SER A 80 9.44 -10.84 -3.90
N PHE A 81 8.50 -11.08 -4.82
CA PHE A 81 7.83 -12.36 -4.98
C PHE A 81 8.13 -12.93 -6.35
N LEU A 82 8.33 -14.24 -6.43
CA LEU A 82 8.45 -14.96 -7.69
C LEU A 82 7.06 -15.45 -8.09
N ILE A 83 6.59 -14.97 -9.24
CA ILE A 83 5.28 -15.36 -9.77
C ILE A 83 5.50 -16.34 -10.91
N PRO A 84 4.98 -17.58 -10.82
CA PRO A 84 5.17 -18.58 -11.89
C PRO A 84 4.53 -18.12 -13.19
N GLY A 85 5.30 -18.20 -14.28
CA GLY A 85 4.83 -17.97 -15.63
C GLY A 85 4.89 -19.27 -16.44
N PRO A 86 4.45 -19.21 -17.73
CA PRO A 86 4.44 -20.43 -18.57
C PRO A 86 5.81 -21.06 -18.79
N ASP A 87 6.85 -20.24 -18.94
CA ASP A 87 8.21 -20.72 -19.21
C ASP A 87 9.25 -20.25 -18.21
N GLU A 88 8.88 -19.31 -17.32
CA GLU A 88 9.81 -18.72 -16.36
C GLU A 88 9.07 -18.10 -15.19
N TYR A 89 9.80 -17.69 -14.16
CA TYR A 89 9.26 -16.94 -13.03
C TYR A 89 9.47 -15.45 -13.28
N ASN A 90 8.44 -14.66 -12.98
CA ASN A 90 8.53 -13.21 -12.98
C ASN A 90 8.69 -12.71 -11.55
N GLU A 91 9.54 -11.70 -11.38
CA GLU A 91 9.74 -11.08 -10.08
C GLU A 91 8.86 -9.84 -9.95
N GLU A 92 8.07 -9.79 -8.88
CA GLU A 92 7.23 -8.64 -8.54
C GLU A 92 7.64 -8.09 -7.19
N THR A 93 7.83 -6.78 -7.13
CA THR A 93 8.16 -6.09 -5.88
C THR A 93 6.90 -5.51 -5.28
N VAL A 94 6.66 -5.82 -4.01
CA VAL A 94 5.55 -5.26 -3.25
C VAL A 94 6.12 -4.44 -2.11
N SER A 95 5.63 -3.21 -1.98
CA SER A 95 5.99 -2.32 -0.88
C SER A 95 4.90 -2.37 0.16
N PHE A 96 5.27 -2.59 1.41
CA PHE A 96 4.37 -2.56 2.55
C PHE A 96 4.64 -1.32 3.37
N ILE A 97 3.60 -0.57 3.69
CA ILE A 97 3.68 0.64 4.49
C ILE A 97 2.76 0.48 5.69
N LEU A 98 3.32 0.48 6.88
CA LEU A 98 2.55 0.41 8.12
C LEU A 98 2.51 1.81 8.74
N THR A 99 1.33 2.39 8.86
CA THR A 99 1.07 3.68 9.50
C THR A 99 0.05 3.46 10.61
N ASP A 100 0.42 3.72 11.85
CA ASP A 100 -0.42 3.41 13.01
C ASP A 100 -0.91 1.95 12.93
N ASP A 101 -2.22 1.74 12.74
CA ASP A 101 -2.82 0.40 12.64
C ASP A 101 -3.25 0.05 11.21
N ILE A 102 -2.81 0.84 10.22
CA ILE A 102 -3.18 0.61 8.82
C ILE A 102 -2.01 0.02 8.05
N LEU A 103 -2.23 -1.11 7.41
CA LEU A 103 -1.26 -1.71 6.50
C LEU A 103 -1.66 -1.39 5.05
N THR A 104 -0.73 -0.81 4.31
CA THR A 104 -0.91 -0.54 2.87
C THR A 104 0.05 -1.41 2.08
N ALA A 105 -0.48 -2.15 1.12
CA ALA A 105 0.32 -2.95 0.19
C ALA A 105 0.28 -2.26 -1.18
N LEU A 106 1.44 -2.03 -1.77
CA LEU A 106 1.57 -1.39 -3.07
C LEU A 106 2.32 -2.30 -4.03
N CYS A 107 1.66 -2.68 -5.11
CA CYS A 107 2.26 -3.39 -6.25
C CYS A 107 2.03 -2.53 -7.51
N GLU A 108 3.09 -1.96 -8.03
CA GLU A 108 3.00 -1.09 -9.22
C GLU A 108 3.02 -1.85 -10.54
#